data_c95d641d593542fd571f909fbcbd5bb6
#
_entry.id   c95d641d593542fd571f909fbcbd5bb6
#
_cell.length_a   1.000
_cell.length_b   1.000
_cell.length_c   1.000
_cell.angle_alpha   90.00
_cell.angle_beta   90.00
_cell.angle_gamma   90.00
#
_symmetry.space_group_name_H-M   'P 1'
#
loop_
_entity.id
_entity.type
_entity.pdbx_description
1 polymer ?
#
loop_
_entity_poly.entity_id
_entity_poly.type
_entity_poly.pdbx_seq_one_letter_code
_entity_poly.pdbx_strand_id
1 'polypeptide(L)'
;DLLRQLATNAQSRKMLRFELAISLDCDPAPEVKTMIYRVAQEAIANVVKHAGARRVRVQLTGDDSRLELTIADDGCGFDLGAVPVSIGLNIMRERAAGIGATLDINSQPGQGTSVRLAWHRQQNRVN
;
A
#
# COMPACT_ATOMS: atom_id res chain seq x y z
N ASP A 1 13.40 -10.15 -0.89
CA ASP A 1 12.44 -9.15 -0.47
C ASP A 1 11.33 -9.00 -1.50
N LEU A 2 10.12 -9.34 -1.10
CA LEU A 2 8.96 -9.36 -2.00
C LEU A 2 8.60 -7.97 -2.52
N LEU A 3 8.72 -6.94 -1.70
CA LEU A 3 8.41 -5.58 -2.14
C LEU A 3 9.39 -5.11 -3.21
N ARG A 4 10.67 -5.41 -3.05
CA ARG A 4 11.67 -5.06 -4.06
C ARG A 4 11.41 -5.80 -5.36
N GLN A 5 11.00 -7.05 -5.28
CA GLN A 5 10.68 -7.84 -6.45
C GLN A 5 9.46 -7.28 -7.19
N LEU A 6 8.41 -6.89 -6.45
CA LEU A 6 7.24 -6.24 -7.03
C LEU A 6 7.62 -4.96 -7.77
N ALA A 7 8.44 -4.12 -7.13
CA ALA A 7 8.89 -2.87 -7.72
C ALA A 7 9.69 -3.12 -8.99
N THR A 8 10.63 -4.06 -8.95
CA THR A 8 11.47 -4.40 -10.11
C THR A 8 10.62 -4.89 -11.28
N ASN A 9 9.65 -5.76 -11.03
CA ASN A 9 8.78 -6.28 -12.08
C ASN A 9 7.93 -5.19 -12.72
N ALA A 10 7.36 -4.30 -11.92
CA ALA A 10 6.54 -3.20 -12.42
C ALA A 10 7.38 -2.19 -13.18
N GLN A 11 8.58 -1.89 -12.68
CA GLN A 11 9.49 -0.94 -13.32
C GLN A 11 9.90 -1.40 -14.71
N SER A 12 10.15 -2.70 -14.91
CA SER A 12 10.51 -3.26 -16.21
C SER A 12 9.39 -3.11 -17.24
N ARG A 13 8.14 -3.15 -16.78
CA ARG A 13 6.99 -3.14 -17.69
C ARG A 13 6.63 -1.75 -18.22
N LYS A 14 6.75 -0.72 -17.38
CA LYS A 14 6.22 0.62 -17.69
C LYS A 14 7.25 1.73 -17.59
N MET A 15 8.51 1.38 -17.43
CA MET A 15 9.58 2.37 -17.22
C MET A 15 9.29 3.29 -16.04
N LEU A 16 8.63 2.76 -15.03
CA LEU A 16 8.34 3.47 -13.80
C LEU A 16 9.59 3.55 -12.93
N ARG A 17 9.77 4.69 -12.28
CA ARG A 17 10.81 4.82 -11.27
C ARG A 17 10.21 4.55 -9.90
N PHE A 18 10.75 3.55 -9.21
CA PHE A 18 10.33 3.23 -7.85
C PHE A 18 11.36 3.73 -6.85
N GLU A 19 10.87 4.41 -5.83
CA GLU A 19 11.66 4.76 -4.66
C GLU A 19 11.15 3.90 -3.50
N LEU A 20 12.03 3.06 -2.96
CA LEU A 20 11.67 2.12 -1.91
C LEU A 20 12.43 2.46 -0.65
N ALA A 21 11.72 2.75 0.43
CA ALA A 21 12.29 3.04 1.73
C ALA A 21 11.66 2.12 2.77
N ILE A 22 12.44 1.19 3.29
CA ILE A 22 11.99 0.24 4.31
C ILE A 22 12.80 0.46 5.57
N SER A 23 12.12 0.75 6.66
CA SER A 23 12.73 0.93 7.98
C SER A 23 11.86 0.23 9.02
N LEU A 24 12.13 -1.04 9.26
CA LEU A 24 11.42 -1.87 10.23
C LEU A 24 12.35 -2.29 11.34
N ASP A 25 11.92 -2.08 12.59
CA ASP A 25 12.62 -2.55 13.79
C ASP A 25 11.90 -3.77 14.40
N CYS A 26 11.32 -4.60 13.55
CA CYS A 26 10.61 -5.78 14.01
C CYS A 26 10.50 -6.81 12.88
N ASP A 27 10.08 -8.02 13.25
CA ASP A 27 9.67 -9.05 12.31
C ASP A 27 8.16 -9.23 12.46
N PRO A 28 7.34 -8.66 11.57
CA PRO A 28 5.90 -8.72 11.72
C PRO A 28 5.36 -10.14 11.71
N ALA A 29 4.22 -10.35 12.37
CA ALA A 29 3.54 -11.63 12.32
C ALA A 29 3.18 -11.99 10.86
N PRO A 30 3.10 -13.29 10.53
CA PRO A 30 2.84 -13.72 9.15
C PRO A 30 1.60 -13.10 8.53
N GLU A 31 0.53 -12.95 9.28
CA GLU A 31 -0.71 -12.34 8.78
C GLU A 31 -0.53 -10.86 8.44
N VAL A 32 0.30 -10.16 9.20
CA VAL A 32 0.60 -8.74 8.94
C VAL A 32 1.48 -8.63 7.71
N LYS A 33 2.50 -9.47 7.58
CA LYS A 33 3.36 -9.52 6.39
C LYS A 33 2.54 -9.78 5.14
N THR A 34 1.62 -10.72 5.20
CA THR A 34 0.75 -11.07 4.08
C THR A 34 -0.11 -9.87 3.68
N MET A 35 -0.66 -9.16 4.66
CA MET A 35 -1.47 -7.98 4.38
C MET A 35 -0.65 -6.89 3.71
N ILE A 36 0.55 -6.62 4.23
CA ILE A 36 1.47 -5.62 3.63
C ILE A 36 1.76 -5.98 2.17
N TYR A 37 2.11 -7.23 1.92
CA TYR A 37 2.43 -7.67 0.57
C TYR A 37 1.23 -7.56 -0.38
N ARG A 38 0.05 -7.99 0.05
CA ARG A 38 -1.14 -7.96 -0.79
C ARG A 38 -1.60 -6.55 -1.11
N VAL A 39 -1.55 -5.65 -0.13
CA VAL A 39 -1.89 -4.24 -0.37
C VAL A 39 -0.89 -3.62 -1.35
N ALA A 40 0.39 -3.88 -1.17
CA ALA A 40 1.42 -3.38 -2.09
C ALA A 40 1.21 -3.93 -3.50
N GLN A 41 0.94 -5.21 -3.63
CA GLN A 41 0.69 -5.85 -4.92
C GLN A 41 -0.49 -5.20 -5.65
N GLU A 42 -1.59 -5.01 -4.95
CA GLU A 42 -2.79 -4.43 -5.55
C GLU A 42 -2.59 -2.94 -5.88
N ALA A 43 -1.97 -2.19 -5.00
CA ALA A 43 -1.72 -0.77 -5.23
C ALA A 43 -0.77 -0.56 -6.41
N ILE A 44 0.30 -1.34 -6.49
CA ILE A 44 1.26 -1.25 -7.60
C ILE A 44 0.60 -1.67 -8.92
N ALA A 45 -0.22 -2.72 -8.89
CA ALA A 45 -0.96 -3.14 -10.08
C ALA A 45 -1.88 -2.02 -10.60
N ASN A 46 -2.53 -1.29 -9.71
CA ASN A 46 -3.37 -0.17 -10.09
C ASN A 46 -2.56 0.97 -10.70
N VAL A 47 -1.39 1.26 -10.17
CA VAL A 47 -0.49 2.27 -10.75
C VAL A 47 -0.10 1.87 -12.17
N VAL A 48 0.29 0.63 -12.37
CA VAL A 48 0.70 0.13 -13.69
C VAL A 48 -0.44 0.23 -14.70
N LYS A 49 -1.67 -0.09 -14.28
CA LYS A 49 -2.82 -0.13 -15.19
C LYS A 49 -3.39 1.24 -15.52
N HIS A 50 -3.43 2.16 -14.56
CA HIS A 50 -4.32 3.31 -14.64
C HIS A 50 -3.66 4.66 -14.45
N ALA A 51 -2.52 4.73 -13.78
CA ALA A 51 -2.06 6.01 -13.27
C ALA A 51 -1.32 6.89 -14.28
N GLY A 52 -0.70 6.31 -15.31
CA GLY A 52 0.18 7.07 -16.17
C GLY A 52 1.33 7.71 -15.38
N ALA A 53 1.69 7.13 -14.26
CA ALA A 53 2.70 7.68 -13.36
C ALA A 53 4.09 7.48 -13.91
N ARG A 54 5.01 8.36 -13.51
CA ARG A 54 6.44 8.22 -13.77
C ARG A 54 7.20 7.75 -12.55
N ARG A 55 6.69 8.05 -11.36
CA ARG A 55 7.36 7.79 -10.09
C ARG A 55 6.38 7.19 -9.09
N VAL A 56 6.83 6.16 -8.41
CA VAL A 56 6.08 5.54 -7.31
C VAL A 56 6.99 5.49 -6.11
N ARG A 57 6.49 5.97 -4.98
CA ARG A 57 7.20 5.90 -3.71
C ARG A 57 6.54 4.85 -2.82
N VAL A 58 7.35 3.90 -2.33
CA VAL A 58 6.90 2.88 -1.40
C VAL A 58 7.67 3.06 -0.10
N GLN A 59 6.96 3.31 0.99
CA GLN A 59 7.56 3.47 2.31
C GLN A 59 6.93 2.47 3.27
N LEU A 60 7.78 1.77 4.01
CA LEU A 60 7.33 0.86 5.06
C LEU A 60 8.15 1.16 6.30
N THR A 61 7.48 1.59 7.36
CA THR A 61 8.12 1.95 8.62
C THR A 61 7.38 1.30 9.78
N GLY A 62 8.06 1.11 10.88
CA GLY A 62 7.41 0.65 12.08
C GLY A 62 8.27 -0.15 13.01
N ASP A 63 7.62 -0.60 14.08
CA ASP A 63 8.20 -1.40 15.15
C ASP A 63 7.20 -2.46 15.59
N ASP A 64 7.42 -3.08 16.74
CA ASP A 64 6.54 -4.14 17.23
C ASP A 64 5.13 -3.67 17.58
N SER A 65 4.92 -2.38 17.76
CA SER A 65 3.62 -1.85 18.18
C SER A 65 2.82 -1.25 17.04
N ARG A 66 3.47 -0.77 15.98
CA ARG A 66 2.76 -0.18 14.86
C ARG A 66 3.57 -0.23 13.58
N LEU A 67 2.88 -0.42 12.47
CA LEU A 67 3.47 -0.46 11.14
C LEU A 67 2.67 0.44 10.21
N GLU A 68 3.36 1.05 9.27
CA GLU A 68 2.72 1.88 8.26
C GLU A 68 3.37 1.63 6.89
N LEU A 69 2.53 1.31 5.93
CA LEU A 69 2.91 1.17 4.52
C LEU A 69 2.23 2.28 3.74
N THR A 70 3.01 3.03 2.97
CA THR A 70 2.49 4.06 2.08
C THR A 70 2.98 3.80 0.67
N ILE A 71 2.06 3.83 -0.30
CA ILE A 71 2.38 3.71 -1.70
C ILE A 71 1.76 4.91 -2.40
N ALA A 72 2.60 5.81 -2.91
CA ALA A 72 2.16 7.04 -3.53
C ALA A 72 2.73 7.16 -4.94
N ASP A 73 1.90 7.58 -5.90
CA ASP A 73 2.34 7.81 -7.26
C ASP A 73 2.07 9.26 -7.68
N ASP A 74 2.75 9.70 -8.72
CA ASP A 74 2.60 11.01 -9.31
C ASP A 74 1.75 10.99 -10.59
N GLY A 75 0.89 10.00 -10.73
CA GLY A 75 0.06 9.83 -11.91
C GLY A 75 -1.09 10.81 -11.99
N CYS A 76 -2.03 10.52 -12.87
CA CYS A 76 -3.16 11.42 -13.12
C CYS A 76 -4.20 11.41 -12.00
N GLY A 77 -4.16 10.44 -11.10
CA GLY A 77 -5.18 10.32 -10.07
C GLY A 77 -6.56 10.07 -10.64
N PHE A 78 -7.53 10.03 -9.77
CA PHE A 78 -8.93 9.91 -10.15
C PHE A 78 -9.84 10.50 -9.07
N ASP A 79 -11.08 10.79 -9.46
CA ASP A 79 -12.09 11.27 -8.53
C ASP A 79 -12.73 10.05 -7.84
N LEU A 80 -12.48 9.90 -6.55
CA LEU A 80 -13.03 8.77 -5.77
C LEU A 80 -14.55 8.77 -5.71
N GLY A 81 -15.17 9.93 -5.91
CA GLY A 81 -16.64 10.02 -5.94
C GLY A 81 -17.24 9.62 -7.29
N ALA A 82 -16.46 9.71 -8.37
CA ALA A 82 -16.92 9.43 -9.71
C ALA A 82 -16.51 8.06 -10.22
N VAL A 83 -15.37 7.54 -9.76
CA VAL A 83 -14.81 6.27 -10.22
C VAL A 83 -14.74 5.30 -9.04
N PRO A 84 -15.25 4.08 -9.18
CA PRO A 84 -15.15 3.09 -8.12
C PRO A 84 -13.69 2.77 -7.82
N VAL A 85 -13.37 2.69 -6.53
CA VAL A 85 -12.09 2.13 -6.08
C VAL A 85 -12.04 0.68 -6.54
N SER A 86 -10.84 0.16 -6.83
CA SER A 86 -10.71 -1.22 -7.29
C SER A 86 -11.33 -2.19 -6.28
N ILE A 87 -11.91 -3.25 -6.81
CA ILE A 87 -12.51 -4.31 -5.98
C ILE A 87 -11.44 -4.89 -5.06
N GLY A 88 -10.22 -5.07 -5.59
CA GLY A 88 -9.10 -5.61 -4.80
C GLY A 88 -8.77 -4.76 -3.58
N LEU A 89 -8.70 -3.43 -3.73
CA LEU A 89 -8.42 -2.54 -2.60
C LEU A 89 -9.57 -2.53 -1.60
N ASN A 90 -10.82 -2.61 -2.07
CA ASN A 90 -11.96 -2.70 -1.16
C ASN A 90 -11.94 -3.98 -0.33
N ILE A 91 -11.61 -5.11 -0.94
CA ILE A 91 -11.46 -6.37 -0.23
C ILE A 91 -10.32 -6.26 0.79
N MET A 92 -9.21 -5.64 0.42
CA MET A 92 -8.10 -5.45 1.35
C MET A 92 -8.48 -4.56 2.53
N ARG A 93 -9.30 -3.54 2.29
CA ARG A 93 -9.78 -2.67 3.37
C ARG A 93 -10.57 -3.46 4.41
N GLU A 94 -11.44 -4.35 3.97
CA GLU A 94 -12.22 -5.20 4.87
C GLU A 94 -11.33 -6.18 5.64
N ARG A 95 -10.39 -6.79 4.95
CA ARG A 95 -9.46 -7.73 5.59
C ARG A 95 -8.54 -7.04 6.58
N ALA A 96 -8.11 -5.82 6.26
CA ALA A 96 -7.27 -5.03 7.16
C ALA A 96 -7.98 -4.78 8.50
N ALA A 97 -9.26 -4.45 8.45
CA ALA A 97 -10.03 -4.24 9.66
C ALA A 97 -10.03 -5.47 10.58
N GLY A 98 -10.01 -6.67 9.99
CA GLY A 98 -9.99 -7.92 10.75
C GLY A 98 -8.70 -8.18 11.53
N ILE A 99 -7.60 -7.52 11.18
CA ILE A 99 -6.33 -7.67 11.90
C ILE A 99 -5.90 -6.39 12.62
N GLY A 100 -6.85 -5.45 12.82
CA GLY A 100 -6.55 -4.21 13.53
C GLY A 100 -5.83 -3.17 12.68
N ALA A 101 -5.99 -3.23 11.37
CA ALA A 101 -5.38 -2.28 10.45
C ALA A 101 -6.45 -1.44 9.73
N THR A 102 -6.04 -0.27 9.27
CA THR A 102 -6.88 0.60 8.44
C THR A 102 -6.20 0.81 7.10
N LEU A 103 -7.00 0.89 6.05
CA LEU A 103 -6.52 1.16 4.71
C LEU A 103 -7.21 2.40 4.18
N ASP A 104 -6.44 3.44 3.92
CA ASP A 104 -6.92 4.70 3.39
C ASP A 104 -6.40 4.91 1.97
N ILE A 105 -7.28 5.40 1.11
CA ILE A 105 -6.94 5.69 -0.28
C ILE A 105 -7.29 7.16 -0.54
N ASN A 106 -6.29 7.92 -0.98
CA ASN A 106 -6.47 9.32 -1.38
C ASN A 106 -6.10 9.46 -2.83
N SER A 107 -7.01 10.02 -3.62
CA SER A 107 -6.76 10.29 -5.02
C SER A 107 -7.57 11.49 -5.47
N GLN A 108 -6.95 12.37 -6.24
CA GLN A 108 -7.61 13.53 -6.84
C GLN A 108 -7.10 13.68 -8.26
N PRO A 109 -7.96 14.09 -9.20
CA PRO A 109 -7.53 14.32 -10.58
C PRO A 109 -6.33 15.26 -10.64
N GLY A 110 -5.28 14.82 -11.34
CA GLY A 110 -4.06 15.60 -11.53
C GLY A 110 -3.07 15.56 -10.36
N GLN A 111 -3.37 14.85 -9.27
CA GLN A 111 -2.53 14.86 -8.07
C GLN A 111 -2.01 13.48 -7.65
N GLY A 112 -2.23 12.47 -8.49
CA GLY A 112 -1.79 11.11 -8.19
C GLY A 112 -2.66 10.42 -7.17
N THR A 113 -2.18 9.27 -6.70
CA THR A 113 -2.89 8.41 -5.77
C THR A 113 -1.98 7.99 -4.63
N SER A 114 -2.51 7.93 -3.43
CA SER A 114 -1.81 7.45 -2.24
C SER A 114 -2.64 6.38 -1.56
N VAL A 115 -2.01 5.25 -1.27
CA VAL A 115 -2.60 4.15 -0.51
C VAL A 115 -1.80 4.01 0.78
N ARG A 116 -2.49 4.02 1.91
CA ARG A 116 -1.84 3.95 3.22
C ARG A 116 -2.47 2.85 4.05
N LEU A 117 -1.65 1.90 4.48
CA LEU A 117 -2.03 0.84 5.40
C LEU A 117 -1.39 1.13 6.74
N ALA A 118 -2.19 1.24 7.79
CA ALA A 118 -1.71 1.46 9.15
C ALA A 118 -2.20 0.34 10.04
N TRP A 119 -1.27 -0.33 10.71
CA TRP A 119 -1.56 -1.41 11.63
C TRP A 119 -1.07 -1.03 13.03
N HIS A 120 -1.90 -1.32 14.02
CA HIS A 120 -1.54 -1.16 15.43
C HIS A 120 -1.71 -2.50 16.12
N ARG A 121 -0.72 -2.85 16.93
CA ARG A 121 -0.80 -4.05 17.75
C ARG A 121 -2.00 -3.91 18.69
N GLN A 122 -2.88 -4.90 18.67
CA GLN A 122 -4.00 -4.92 19.59
C GLN A 122 -3.49 -5.19 20.99
N GLN A 123 -3.87 -4.32 21.92
CA GLN A 123 -3.58 -4.58 23.33
C GLN A 123 -4.48 -5.71 23.79
N ASN A 124 -3.86 -6.81 24.22
CA ASN A 124 -4.60 -7.82 24.95
C ASN A 124 -5.03 -7.22 26.27
N ARG A 125 -6.31 -6.86 26.35
CA ARG A 125 -6.87 -6.49 27.64
C ARG A 125 -7.02 -7.76 28.44
N VAL A 126 -6.14 -7.94 29.39
CA VAL A 126 -6.33 -8.94 30.42
C VAL A 126 -7.26 -8.34 31.44
N ASN A 127 -8.44 -8.86 31.50
CA ASN A 127 -9.37 -8.51 32.56
C ASN A 127 -9.10 -9.35 33.78
#